data_cb430689bdaf7a8a10ee70d78319b51f
#
_entry.id   cb430689bdaf7a8a10ee70d78319b51f
#
_cell.length_a   1.000
_cell.length_b   1.000
_cell.length_c   1.000
_cell.angle_alpha   90.00
_cell.angle_beta   90.00
_cell.angle_gamma   90.00
#
_symmetry.space_group_name_H-M   'P 1'
#
loop_
_entity.id
_entity.type
_entity.pdbx_description
1 polymer ?
#
loop_
_entity_poly.entity_id
_entity_poly.type
_entity_poly.pdbx_seq_one_letter_code
_entity_poly.pdbx_strand_id
1 'polypeptide(L)'
;KARSKVSFGGKYDNQGIIKKTTTLRYEKARILGFKEHAEYTLQKRMAGSTANVNKFLERLYEVYYPAAKKELEEVRDLARKDGVEDLQAWDSAYYSEKLKKQKFDFDQEELRPYFKVENVIDGIYKVAELLYGIKFTEIKDVPVYHEEVRVFEVTEKNGDFLSLFYIDLHPRETKNGGAWMTYFRPQGLCDGKVERPLISIVGNLTPSTEEKPSLLTFDEVETIFHEFGHALHGMLSSVTYSSLASPDVYWDFVELPSQIMENWLGEKETLQLFAKHYETQEDIPDELIEKIKASQAFNKG
;
A
#
# COMPACT_ATOMS: atom_id res chain seq x y z
N LYS A 1 2.47 -16.18 -18.25
CA LYS A 1 2.07 -16.53 -19.67
C LYS A 1 0.68 -16.05 -20.04
N ALA A 2 -0.34 -16.17 -19.17
CA ALA A 2 -1.72 -15.71 -19.47
C ALA A 2 -1.81 -14.17 -19.54
N ARG A 3 -1.24 -13.44 -18.56
CA ARG A 3 -1.24 -11.96 -18.53
C ARG A 3 -0.54 -11.31 -19.71
N SER A 4 0.58 -11.89 -20.19
CA SER A 4 1.33 -11.34 -21.32
C SER A 4 0.64 -11.51 -22.68
N LYS A 5 -0.45 -12.27 -22.75
CA LYS A 5 -1.24 -12.45 -23.98
C LYS A 5 -2.39 -11.47 -24.14
N VAL A 6 -2.74 -10.71 -23.11
CA VAL A 6 -3.92 -9.81 -23.12
C VAL A 6 -3.77 -8.64 -24.09
N SER A 7 -2.54 -8.29 -24.49
CA SER A 7 -2.27 -7.16 -25.36
C SER A 7 -1.66 -7.53 -26.71
N PHE A 8 -1.40 -8.82 -26.96
CA PHE A 8 -0.62 -9.25 -28.14
C PHE A 8 -1.34 -10.36 -28.92
N GLY A 9 -2.21 -9.97 -29.82
CA GLY A 9 -2.88 -10.87 -30.75
C GLY A 9 -4.03 -11.67 -30.14
N GLY A 10 -4.93 -12.18 -30.98
CA GLY A 10 -6.05 -13.01 -30.60
C GLY A 10 -7.27 -12.22 -30.09
N LYS A 11 -8.20 -12.94 -29.46
CA LYS A 11 -9.52 -12.40 -29.01
C LYS A 11 -9.39 -11.20 -28.03
N TYR A 12 -8.31 -11.11 -27.29
CA TYR A 12 -8.10 -10.09 -26.25
C TYR A 12 -6.99 -9.11 -26.62
N ASP A 13 -6.70 -8.93 -27.91
CA ASP A 13 -5.74 -7.95 -28.39
C ASP A 13 -6.26 -6.52 -28.19
N ASN A 14 -5.59 -5.77 -27.33
CA ASN A 14 -5.94 -4.37 -26.99
C ASN A 14 -5.06 -3.33 -27.70
N GLN A 15 -4.14 -3.71 -28.60
CA GLN A 15 -3.24 -2.77 -29.26
C GLN A 15 -3.99 -1.68 -30.02
N GLY A 16 -5.07 -2.03 -30.74
CA GLY A 16 -5.92 -1.06 -31.42
C GLY A 16 -6.60 -0.08 -30.48
N ILE A 17 -7.05 -0.56 -29.33
CA ILE A 17 -7.67 0.26 -28.28
C ILE A 17 -6.64 1.21 -27.65
N ILE A 18 -5.44 0.73 -27.36
CA ILE A 18 -4.33 1.55 -26.81
C ILE A 18 -3.99 2.66 -27.78
N LYS A 19 -3.79 2.35 -29.07
CA LYS A 19 -3.51 3.34 -30.11
C LYS A 19 -4.60 4.40 -30.20
N LYS A 20 -5.87 3.98 -30.26
CA LYS A 20 -7.03 4.89 -30.30
C LYS A 20 -7.09 5.78 -29.05
N THR A 21 -6.88 5.21 -27.86
CA THR A 21 -6.90 5.95 -26.60
C THR A 21 -5.82 7.04 -26.57
N THR A 22 -4.59 6.70 -26.96
CA THR A 22 -3.48 7.69 -27.01
C THR A 22 -3.72 8.79 -28.03
N THR A 23 -4.27 8.44 -29.22
CA THR A 23 -4.64 9.43 -30.24
C THR A 23 -5.70 10.40 -29.72
N LEU A 24 -6.80 9.88 -29.12
CA LEU A 24 -7.87 10.72 -28.58
C LEU A 24 -7.39 11.61 -27.41
N ARG A 25 -6.48 11.11 -26.58
CA ARG A 25 -5.85 11.91 -25.52
C ARG A 25 -5.00 13.06 -26.10
N TYR A 26 -4.26 12.81 -27.18
CA TYR A 26 -3.50 13.82 -27.89
C TYR A 26 -4.42 14.87 -28.52
N GLU A 27 -5.43 14.46 -29.27
CA GLU A 27 -6.42 15.35 -29.88
C GLU A 27 -7.13 16.23 -28.85
N LYS A 28 -7.56 15.65 -27.74
CA LYS A 28 -8.15 16.37 -26.60
C LYS A 28 -7.19 17.47 -26.09
N ALA A 29 -5.94 17.14 -25.88
CA ALA A 29 -4.95 18.10 -25.41
C ALA A 29 -4.77 19.25 -26.40
N ARG A 30 -4.72 18.94 -27.70
CA ARG A 30 -4.61 19.97 -28.77
C ARG A 30 -5.80 20.91 -28.82
N ILE A 31 -7.02 20.38 -28.67
CA ILE A 31 -8.25 21.19 -28.61
C ILE A 31 -8.22 22.14 -27.42
N LEU A 32 -7.64 21.69 -26.28
CA LEU A 32 -7.52 22.48 -25.06
C LEU A 32 -6.32 23.44 -25.06
N GLY A 33 -5.55 23.52 -26.17
CA GLY A 33 -4.42 24.46 -26.31
C GLY A 33 -3.07 23.95 -25.82
N PHE A 34 -2.95 22.65 -25.50
CA PHE A 34 -1.71 22.02 -25.05
C PHE A 34 -0.99 21.29 -26.18
N LYS A 35 0.33 21.17 -26.09
CA LYS A 35 1.12 20.42 -27.08
C LYS A 35 0.81 18.93 -27.05
N GLU A 36 0.65 18.38 -25.86
CA GLU A 36 0.47 16.96 -25.63
C GLU A 36 -0.34 16.68 -24.35
N HIS A 37 -0.82 15.43 -24.20
CA HIS A 37 -1.63 15.02 -23.08
C HIS A 37 -0.90 15.11 -21.72
N ALA A 38 0.40 14.85 -21.69
CA ALA A 38 1.20 14.97 -20.47
C ALA A 38 1.21 16.41 -19.95
N GLU A 39 1.45 17.39 -20.83
CA GLU A 39 1.42 18.81 -20.48
C GLU A 39 0.04 19.22 -19.90
N TYR A 40 -1.05 18.77 -20.54
CA TYR A 40 -2.40 19.00 -20.03
C TYR A 40 -2.62 18.39 -18.65
N THR A 41 -2.16 17.15 -18.43
CA THR A 41 -2.34 16.44 -17.15
C THR A 41 -1.53 17.09 -16.03
N LEU A 42 -0.30 17.52 -16.31
CA LEU A 42 0.63 18.07 -15.32
C LEU A 42 0.25 19.43 -14.77
N GLN A 43 -0.73 20.15 -15.37
CA GLN A 43 -1.23 21.40 -14.80
C GLN A 43 -1.74 21.28 -13.35
N LYS A 44 -2.28 20.11 -13.01
CA LYS A 44 -2.80 19.80 -11.67
C LYS A 44 -1.96 18.72 -11.00
N ARG A 45 -0.62 18.87 -11.06
CA ARG A 45 0.35 17.97 -10.42
C ARG A 45 1.48 18.82 -9.82
N MET A 46 2.11 18.32 -8.76
CA MET A 46 3.26 18.96 -8.11
C MET A 46 4.46 19.06 -9.05
N ALA A 47 4.64 18.07 -9.93
CA ALA A 47 5.73 18.02 -10.90
C ALA A 47 5.71 19.20 -11.87
N GLY A 48 4.54 19.79 -12.18
CA GLY A 48 4.34 21.04 -12.89
C GLY A 48 4.67 21.02 -14.38
N SER A 49 5.66 20.27 -14.86
CA SER A 49 6.03 20.20 -16.26
C SER A 49 6.60 18.85 -16.69
N THR A 50 6.49 18.52 -17.99
CA THR A 50 7.11 17.33 -18.57
C THR A 50 8.63 17.35 -18.45
N ALA A 51 9.26 18.54 -18.52
CA ALA A 51 10.69 18.68 -18.32
C ALA A 51 11.14 18.27 -16.91
N ASN A 52 10.39 18.67 -15.88
CA ASN A 52 10.68 18.28 -14.49
C ASN A 52 10.54 16.76 -14.30
N VAL A 53 9.47 16.17 -14.87
CA VAL A 53 9.26 14.71 -14.81
C VAL A 53 10.42 13.97 -15.48
N ASN A 54 10.79 14.37 -16.71
CA ASN A 54 11.88 13.71 -17.44
C ASN A 54 13.21 13.82 -16.67
N LYS A 55 13.55 15.03 -16.18
CA LYS A 55 14.76 15.23 -15.37
C LYS A 55 14.78 14.33 -14.12
N PHE A 56 13.64 14.18 -13.45
CA PHE A 56 13.52 13.31 -12.28
C PHE A 56 13.71 11.84 -12.66
N LEU A 57 13.05 11.38 -13.74
CA LEU A 57 13.16 10.00 -14.21
C LEU A 57 14.58 9.68 -14.73
N GLU A 58 15.22 10.59 -15.44
CA GLU A 58 16.61 10.47 -15.90
C GLU A 58 17.56 10.27 -14.71
N ARG A 59 17.42 11.10 -13.66
CA ARG A 59 18.21 10.97 -12.44
C ARG A 59 17.98 9.62 -11.73
N LEU A 60 16.74 9.16 -11.64
CA LEU A 60 16.45 7.84 -11.08
C LEU A 60 17.09 6.74 -11.93
N TYR A 61 16.94 6.80 -13.26
CA TYR A 61 17.50 5.83 -14.17
C TYR A 61 19.04 5.73 -14.05
N GLU A 62 19.74 6.87 -13.98
CA GLU A 62 21.19 6.89 -13.81
C GLU A 62 21.66 6.20 -12.53
N VAL A 63 20.90 6.32 -11.44
CA VAL A 63 21.26 5.75 -10.13
C VAL A 63 20.82 4.29 -10.01
N TYR A 64 19.56 4.00 -10.33
CA TYR A 64 18.96 2.69 -10.06
C TYR A 64 19.23 1.64 -11.13
N TYR A 65 19.32 2.03 -12.41
CA TYR A 65 19.48 1.05 -13.48
C TYR A 65 20.77 0.21 -13.39
N PRO A 66 21.94 0.79 -13.03
CA PRO A 66 23.15 -0.01 -12.80
C PRO A 66 23.00 -1.00 -11.63
N ALA A 67 22.33 -0.58 -10.56
CA ALA A 67 22.05 -1.45 -9.41
C ALA A 67 21.10 -2.59 -9.79
N ALA A 68 19.99 -2.28 -10.45
CA ALA A 68 19.02 -3.27 -10.93
C ALA A 68 19.66 -4.32 -11.86
N LYS A 69 20.58 -3.89 -12.75
CA LYS A 69 21.31 -4.83 -13.61
C LYS A 69 22.20 -5.80 -12.82
N LYS A 70 22.89 -5.28 -11.80
CA LYS A 70 23.72 -6.10 -10.93
C LYS A 70 22.87 -7.10 -10.14
N GLU A 71 21.79 -6.64 -9.53
CA GLU A 71 20.86 -7.48 -8.77
C GLU A 71 20.23 -8.57 -9.63
N LEU A 72 19.81 -8.25 -10.85
CA LEU A 72 19.27 -9.23 -11.80
C LEU A 72 20.33 -10.28 -12.18
N GLU A 73 21.60 -9.89 -12.36
CA GLU A 73 22.65 -10.84 -12.68
C GLU A 73 22.94 -11.80 -11.52
N GLU A 74 22.88 -11.35 -10.28
CA GLU A 74 22.99 -12.21 -9.10
C GLU A 74 21.86 -13.26 -9.06
N VAL A 75 20.62 -12.87 -9.41
CA VAL A 75 19.49 -13.80 -9.54
C VAL A 75 19.72 -14.80 -10.67
N ARG A 76 20.22 -14.36 -11.83
CA ARG A 76 20.58 -15.23 -12.96
C ARG A 76 21.68 -16.23 -12.62
N ASP A 77 22.70 -15.77 -11.90
CA ASP A 77 23.81 -16.64 -11.48
C ASP A 77 23.32 -17.76 -10.55
N LEU A 78 22.37 -17.45 -9.67
CA LEU A 78 21.74 -18.47 -8.82
C LEU A 78 20.92 -19.46 -9.66
N ALA A 79 20.15 -18.97 -10.64
CA ALA A 79 19.36 -19.81 -11.53
C ALA A 79 20.25 -20.76 -12.37
N ARG A 80 21.37 -20.25 -12.90
CA ARG A 80 22.36 -21.07 -13.63
C ARG A 80 22.96 -22.18 -12.78
N LYS A 81 23.26 -21.91 -11.50
CA LYS A 81 23.74 -22.94 -10.56
C LYS A 81 22.72 -24.07 -10.37
N ASP A 82 21.45 -23.78 -10.50
CA ASP A 82 20.36 -24.76 -10.45
C ASP A 82 20.04 -25.38 -11.83
N GLY A 83 20.80 -25.08 -12.88
CA GLY A 83 20.63 -25.62 -14.23
C GLY A 83 19.63 -24.85 -15.11
N VAL A 84 19.21 -23.66 -14.71
CA VAL A 84 18.33 -22.77 -15.50
C VAL A 84 19.20 -21.74 -16.22
N GLU A 85 19.60 -22.05 -17.46
CA GLU A 85 20.48 -21.18 -18.26
C GLU A 85 19.80 -19.90 -18.73
N ASP A 86 18.50 -19.94 -19.03
CA ASP A 86 17.71 -18.80 -19.52
C ASP A 86 16.58 -18.46 -18.57
N LEU A 87 16.88 -17.61 -17.60
CA LEU A 87 15.90 -17.13 -16.61
C LEU A 87 14.77 -16.34 -17.28
N GLN A 88 13.57 -16.86 -17.18
CA GLN A 88 12.37 -16.22 -17.73
C GLN A 88 11.70 -15.30 -16.67
N ALA A 89 10.89 -14.35 -17.15
CA ALA A 89 10.18 -13.41 -16.25
C ALA A 89 9.31 -14.11 -15.19
N TRP A 90 8.77 -15.28 -15.48
CA TRP A 90 7.98 -16.06 -14.51
C TRP A 90 8.80 -16.83 -13.48
N ASP A 91 10.12 -16.96 -13.68
CA ASP A 91 11.04 -17.61 -12.74
C ASP A 91 11.66 -16.61 -11.76
N SER A 92 11.66 -15.32 -12.13
CA SER A 92 12.36 -14.25 -11.39
C SER A 92 11.94 -14.16 -9.92
N ALA A 93 10.64 -14.23 -9.61
CA ALA A 93 10.16 -14.15 -8.25
C ALA A 93 10.67 -15.30 -7.37
N TYR A 94 10.67 -16.53 -7.90
CA TYR A 94 11.19 -17.71 -7.20
C TYR A 94 12.67 -17.58 -6.88
N TYR A 95 13.48 -17.21 -7.89
CA TYR A 95 14.93 -17.09 -7.70
C TYR A 95 15.32 -15.86 -6.87
N SER A 96 14.56 -14.78 -6.93
CA SER A 96 14.73 -13.62 -6.04
C SER A 96 14.50 -14.02 -4.58
N GLU A 97 13.41 -14.73 -4.28
CA GLU A 97 13.14 -15.20 -2.92
C GLU A 97 14.19 -16.20 -2.43
N LYS A 98 14.62 -17.13 -3.30
CA LYS A 98 15.70 -18.07 -2.99
C LYS A 98 17.02 -17.35 -2.69
N LEU A 99 17.35 -16.30 -3.45
CA LEU A 99 18.54 -15.48 -3.24
C LEU A 99 18.44 -14.68 -1.94
N LYS A 100 17.26 -14.10 -1.65
CA LYS A 100 16.97 -13.38 -0.41
C LYS A 100 17.22 -14.27 0.83
N LYS A 101 16.68 -15.49 0.80
CA LYS A 101 16.94 -16.50 1.85
C LYS A 101 18.43 -16.80 2.03
N GLN A 102 19.17 -16.98 0.93
CA GLN A 102 20.61 -17.27 1.02
C GLN A 102 21.44 -16.10 1.53
N LYS A 103 21.07 -14.85 1.20
CA LYS A 103 21.83 -13.66 1.61
C LYS A 103 21.59 -13.25 3.05
N PHE A 104 20.37 -13.40 3.53
CA PHE A 104 19.95 -12.84 4.82
C PHE A 104 19.66 -13.92 5.87
N ASP A 105 19.78 -15.20 5.49
CA ASP A 105 19.39 -16.33 6.36
C ASP A 105 18.00 -16.09 6.97
N PHE A 106 17.04 -15.70 6.11
CA PHE A 106 15.76 -15.18 6.51
C PHE A 106 14.62 -15.73 5.68
N ASP A 107 13.67 -16.40 6.35
CA ASP A 107 12.41 -16.83 5.79
C ASP A 107 11.28 -15.94 6.32
N GLN A 108 10.54 -15.29 5.44
CA GLN A 108 9.38 -14.47 5.84
C GLN A 108 8.32 -15.29 6.61
N GLU A 109 8.25 -16.59 6.41
CA GLU A 109 7.34 -17.46 7.16
C GLU A 109 7.69 -17.53 8.66
N GLU A 110 8.94 -17.26 9.05
CA GLU A 110 9.35 -17.17 10.46
C GLU A 110 8.73 -15.98 11.19
N LEU A 111 8.27 -14.96 10.44
CA LEU A 111 7.64 -13.77 11.00
C LEU A 111 6.15 -13.94 11.27
N ARG A 112 5.46 -14.77 10.51
CA ARG A 112 4.00 -14.94 10.62
C ARG A 112 3.49 -15.15 12.05
N PRO A 113 4.15 -15.97 12.90
CA PRO A 113 3.70 -16.17 14.29
C PRO A 113 3.62 -14.88 15.12
N TYR A 114 4.35 -13.84 14.74
CA TYR A 114 4.38 -12.55 15.44
C TYR A 114 3.36 -11.54 14.93
N PHE A 115 2.75 -11.80 13.77
CA PHE A 115 1.85 -10.86 13.12
C PHE A 115 0.40 -11.34 13.07
N LYS A 116 -0.16 -11.62 14.27
CA LYS A 116 -1.59 -11.84 14.41
C LYS A 116 -2.36 -10.57 14.05
N VAL A 117 -3.38 -10.66 13.17
CA VAL A 117 -4.08 -9.50 12.63
C VAL A 117 -4.62 -8.56 13.70
N GLU A 118 -5.19 -9.09 14.79
CA GLU A 118 -5.72 -8.27 15.88
C GLU A 118 -4.61 -7.44 16.54
N ASN A 119 -3.44 -8.06 16.79
CA ASN A 119 -2.30 -7.37 17.39
C ASN A 119 -1.78 -6.26 16.45
N VAL A 120 -1.73 -6.53 15.14
CA VAL A 120 -1.30 -5.55 14.14
C VAL A 120 -2.26 -4.34 14.12
N ILE A 121 -3.57 -4.58 14.15
CA ILE A 121 -4.57 -3.52 14.19
C ILE A 121 -4.46 -2.68 15.47
N ASP A 122 -4.32 -3.33 16.62
CA ASP A 122 -4.12 -2.62 17.90
C ASP A 122 -2.81 -1.83 17.90
N GLY A 123 -1.75 -2.37 17.27
CA GLY A 123 -0.46 -1.70 17.10
C GLY A 123 -0.56 -0.44 16.26
N ILE A 124 -1.26 -0.50 15.13
CA ILE A 124 -1.49 0.67 14.26
C ILE A 124 -2.22 1.77 15.02
N TYR A 125 -3.23 1.42 15.83
CA TYR A 125 -3.95 2.40 16.64
C TYR A 125 -3.05 3.05 17.71
N LYS A 126 -2.17 2.28 18.34
CA LYS A 126 -1.16 2.82 19.28
C LYS A 126 -0.19 3.75 18.58
N VAL A 127 0.27 3.41 17.37
CA VAL A 127 1.12 4.31 16.56
C VAL A 127 0.39 5.62 16.27
N ALA A 128 -0.87 5.55 15.85
CA ALA A 128 -1.67 6.74 15.59
C ALA A 128 -1.94 7.57 16.87
N GLU A 129 -2.17 6.93 18.01
CA GLU A 129 -2.29 7.61 19.30
C GLU A 129 -1.00 8.34 19.67
N LEU A 130 0.16 7.71 19.50
CA LEU A 130 1.47 8.31 19.80
C LEU A 130 1.78 9.49 18.88
N LEU A 131 1.49 9.37 17.57
CA LEU A 131 1.81 10.40 16.58
C LEU A 131 0.83 11.57 16.58
N TYR A 132 -0.47 11.30 16.74
CA TYR A 132 -1.53 12.28 16.51
C TYR A 132 -2.45 12.49 17.73
N GLY A 133 -2.32 11.68 18.77
CA GLY A 133 -3.15 11.77 19.99
C GLY A 133 -4.60 11.31 19.80
N ILE A 134 -4.90 10.62 18.69
CA ILE A 134 -6.25 10.12 18.39
C ILE A 134 -6.48 8.74 19.00
N LYS A 135 -7.74 8.42 19.29
CA LYS A 135 -8.14 7.13 19.90
C LYS A 135 -9.17 6.42 19.04
N PHE A 136 -9.10 5.10 19.06
CA PHE A 136 -10.00 4.21 18.33
C PHE A 136 -10.81 3.37 19.33
N THR A 137 -12.12 3.43 19.25
CA THR A 137 -13.02 2.64 20.09
C THR A 137 -13.97 1.84 19.20
N GLU A 138 -13.94 0.51 19.29
CA GLU A 138 -14.84 -0.33 18.51
C GLU A 138 -16.28 -0.12 18.91
N ILE A 139 -17.18 0.09 17.93
CA ILE A 139 -18.60 0.25 18.11
C ILE A 139 -19.37 -0.77 17.25
N LYS A 140 -20.53 -1.23 17.75
CA LYS A 140 -21.31 -2.28 17.07
C LYS A 140 -22.68 -1.82 16.58
N ASP A 141 -23.18 -0.70 17.11
CA ASP A 141 -24.53 -0.20 16.83
C ASP A 141 -24.58 0.72 15.61
N VAL A 142 -23.83 0.38 14.56
CA VAL A 142 -23.78 1.11 13.29
C VAL A 142 -24.04 0.18 12.11
N PRO A 143 -24.69 0.66 11.04
CA PRO A 143 -24.90 -0.14 9.84
C PRO A 143 -23.58 -0.55 9.20
N VAL A 144 -23.47 -1.83 8.84
CA VAL A 144 -22.35 -2.40 8.07
C VAL A 144 -22.88 -3.10 6.83
N TYR A 145 -22.08 -3.15 5.77
CA TYR A 145 -22.46 -3.80 4.50
C TYR A 145 -22.09 -5.30 4.47
N HIS A 146 -21.33 -5.78 5.45
CA HIS A 146 -20.96 -7.19 5.63
C HIS A 146 -20.64 -7.46 7.10
N GLU A 147 -20.95 -8.67 7.61
CA GLU A 147 -20.81 -9.03 9.02
C GLU A 147 -19.36 -9.01 9.54
N GLU A 148 -18.37 -9.21 8.68
CA GLU A 148 -16.95 -9.14 9.03
C GLU A 148 -16.40 -7.71 9.12
N VAL A 149 -17.18 -6.70 8.73
CA VAL A 149 -16.75 -5.30 8.79
C VAL A 149 -16.79 -4.83 10.24
N ARG A 150 -15.66 -4.36 10.73
CA ARG A 150 -15.55 -3.74 12.06
C ARG A 150 -15.55 -2.24 11.91
N VAL A 151 -16.16 -1.56 12.88
CA VAL A 151 -16.28 -0.09 12.87
C VAL A 151 -15.72 0.47 14.15
N PHE A 152 -14.95 1.54 14.01
CA PHE A 152 -14.34 2.25 15.13
C PHE A 152 -14.77 3.71 15.13
N GLU A 153 -15.20 4.19 16.28
CA GLU A 153 -15.28 5.61 16.55
C GLU A 153 -13.86 6.13 16.79
N VAL A 154 -13.51 7.18 16.06
CA VAL A 154 -12.21 7.86 16.20
C VAL A 154 -12.45 9.21 16.86
N THR A 155 -11.70 9.46 17.94
CA THR A 155 -11.81 10.70 18.71
C THR A 155 -10.46 11.37 18.88
N GLU A 156 -10.47 12.68 19.04
CA GLU A 156 -9.30 13.44 19.49
C GLU A 156 -9.00 13.15 20.97
N LYS A 157 -7.84 13.60 21.44
CA LYS A 157 -7.40 13.42 22.84
C LYS A 157 -8.38 14.00 23.87
N ASN A 158 -9.07 15.08 23.52
CA ASN A 158 -10.09 15.74 24.36
C ASN A 158 -11.46 15.04 24.32
N GLY A 159 -11.62 13.99 23.50
CA GLY A 159 -12.85 13.23 23.33
C GLY A 159 -13.74 13.71 22.19
N ASP A 160 -13.37 14.76 21.46
CA ASP A 160 -14.15 15.24 20.33
C ASP A 160 -14.18 14.20 19.20
N PHE A 161 -15.36 14.00 18.61
CA PHE A 161 -15.57 13.08 17.50
C PHE A 161 -14.81 13.53 16.25
N LEU A 162 -13.98 12.65 15.70
CA LEU A 162 -13.14 12.89 14.53
C LEU A 162 -13.63 12.17 13.28
N SER A 163 -13.96 10.88 13.38
CA SER A 163 -14.35 10.05 12.23
C SER A 163 -15.04 8.75 12.66
N LEU A 164 -15.79 8.12 11.75
CA LEU A 164 -15.98 6.67 11.80
C LEU A 164 -14.99 6.00 10.85
N PHE A 165 -14.36 4.94 11.34
CA PHE A 165 -13.40 4.16 10.59
C PHE A 165 -13.86 2.72 10.44
N TYR A 166 -14.05 2.27 9.20
CA TYR A 166 -14.48 0.94 8.81
C TYR A 166 -13.29 0.12 8.36
N ILE A 167 -13.16 -1.11 8.82
CA ILE A 167 -12.14 -2.04 8.33
C ILE A 167 -12.77 -3.33 7.81
N ASP A 168 -12.36 -3.74 6.61
CA ASP A 168 -12.83 -4.92 5.88
C ASP A 168 -11.63 -5.67 5.30
N LEU A 169 -11.07 -6.61 6.05
CA LEU A 169 -9.71 -7.12 5.83
C LEU A 169 -9.62 -8.45 5.09
N HIS A 170 -10.66 -9.28 5.09
CA HIS A 170 -10.55 -10.65 4.57
C HIS A 170 -11.19 -10.81 3.19
N PRO A 171 -10.66 -11.74 2.37
CA PRO A 171 -11.19 -12.00 1.03
C PRO A 171 -12.56 -12.67 1.08
N ARG A 172 -13.40 -12.39 0.08
CA ARG A 172 -14.66 -13.09 -0.20
C ARG A 172 -14.96 -13.05 -1.69
N GLU A 173 -15.86 -13.91 -2.17
CA GLU A 173 -16.16 -14.08 -3.59
C GLU A 173 -16.55 -12.77 -4.30
N THR A 174 -17.29 -11.91 -3.62
CA THR A 174 -17.78 -10.63 -4.17
C THR A 174 -16.83 -9.46 -4.01
N LYS A 175 -15.64 -9.66 -3.42
CA LYS A 175 -14.66 -8.62 -3.16
C LYS A 175 -13.59 -8.60 -4.25
N ASN A 176 -13.22 -7.41 -4.73
CA ASN A 176 -12.08 -7.25 -5.62
C ASN A 176 -10.77 -7.56 -4.88
N GLY A 177 -9.78 -8.10 -5.61
CA GLY A 177 -8.44 -8.33 -5.06
C GLY A 177 -7.66 -7.03 -4.86
N GLY A 178 -6.61 -7.09 -4.01
CA GLY A 178 -5.79 -5.95 -3.62
C GLY A 178 -6.26 -5.31 -2.32
N ALA A 179 -5.74 -4.12 -2.02
CA ALA A 179 -6.16 -3.30 -0.89
C ALA A 179 -6.41 -1.88 -1.35
N TRP A 180 -7.24 -1.14 -0.65
CA TRP A 180 -7.51 0.26 -0.94
C TRP A 180 -8.18 0.96 0.24
N MET A 181 -7.95 2.27 0.35
CA MET A 181 -8.77 3.17 1.17
C MET A 181 -9.88 3.79 0.32
N THR A 182 -11.04 4.01 0.91
CA THR A 182 -12.14 4.78 0.36
C THR A 182 -12.89 5.54 1.45
N TYR A 183 -13.83 6.38 1.08
CA TYR A 183 -14.72 7.05 2.02
C TYR A 183 -16.18 6.86 1.62
N PHE A 184 -17.05 6.76 2.60
CA PHE A 184 -18.50 6.84 2.38
C PHE A 184 -18.98 8.30 2.42
N ARG A 185 -18.27 9.15 3.19
CA ARG A 185 -18.46 10.58 3.27
C ARG A 185 -17.12 11.27 3.50
N PRO A 186 -16.74 12.27 2.69
CA PRO A 186 -15.55 13.08 2.95
C PRO A 186 -15.79 14.08 4.08
N GLN A 187 -14.73 14.64 4.64
CA GLN A 187 -14.82 15.77 5.55
C GLN A 187 -15.09 17.05 4.77
N GLY A 188 -15.83 17.97 5.35
CA GLY A 188 -16.07 19.29 4.74
C GLY A 188 -17.08 20.11 5.50
N LEU A 189 -17.39 21.29 4.96
CA LEU A 189 -18.46 22.17 5.45
C LEU A 189 -19.70 21.98 4.56
N CYS A 190 -20.80 21.52 5.14
CA CYS A 190 -22.08 21.36 4.46
C CYS A 190 -23.15 22.19 5.22
N ASP A 191 -23.82 23.10 4.53
CA ASP A 191 -24.85 23.98 5.10
C ASP A 191 -24.42 24.69 6.40
N GLY A 192 -23.15 25.14 6.43
CA GLY A 192 -22.58 25.83 7.58
C GLY A 192 -22.18 24.93 8.76
N LYS A 193 -22.28 23.61 8.61
CA LYS A 193 -21.90 22.64 9.64
C LYS A 193 -20.72 21.81 9.17
N VAL A 194 -19.80 21.53 10.08
CA VAL A 194 -18.68 20.61 9.81
C VAL A 194 -19.21 19.19 9.79
N GLU A 195 -19.08 18.52 8.64
CA GLU A 195 -19.30 17.10 8.52
C GLU A 195 -17.96 16.35 8.67
N ARG A 196 -17.95 15.40 9.62
CA ARG A 196 -16.78 14.55 9.84
C ARG A 196 -16.81 13.34 8.91
N PRO A 197 -15.63 12.82 8.50
CA PRO A 197 -15.56 11.81 7.46
C PRO A 197 -15.97 10.41 7.95
N LEU A 198 -16.40 9.57 7.00
CA LEU A 198 -16.61 8.14 7.17
C LEU A 198 -15.63 7.43 6.26
N ILE A 199 -14.57 6.87 6.83
CA ILE A 199 -13.43 6.30 6.12
C ILE A 199 -13.46 4.78 6.19
N SER A 200 -13.04 4.12 5.13
CA SER A 200 -12.91 2.66 5.09
C SER A 200 -11.58 2.24 4.47
N ILE A 201 -10.94 1.24 5.06
CA ILE A 201 -9.91 0.44 4.39
C ILE A 201 -10.46 -0.95 4.08
N VAL A 202 -10.09 -1.44 2.91
CA VAL A 202 -10.49 -2.76 2.41
C VAL A 202 -9.24 -3.52 2.01
N GLY A 203 -9.12 -4.76 2.45
CA GLY A 203 -7.98 -5.62 2.14
C GLY A 203 -8.41 -7.03 1.76
N ASN A 204 -7.43 -7.87 1.46
CA ASN A 204 -7.60 -9.30 1.18
C ASN A 204 -6.49 -10.08 1.88
N LEU A 205 -6.43 -9.92 3.20
CA LEU A 205 -5.39 -10.51 4.04
C LEU A 205 -5.66 -11.99 4.28
N THR A 206 -4.62 -12.73 4.63
CA THR A 206 -4.70 -14.14 5.00
C THR A 206 -5.75 -14.34 6.10
N PRO A 207 -6.85 -15.08 5.86
CA PRO A 207 -7.88 -15.30 6.87
C PRO A 207 -7.44 -16.31 7.93
N SER A 208 -8.18 -16.36 9.04
CA SER A 208 -8.05 -17.45 10.02
C SER A 208 -8.49 -18.78 9.42
N THR A 209 -7.97 -19.87 9.98
CA THR A 209 -8.42 -21.26 9.73
C THR A 209 -9.03 -21.84 11.01
N GLU A 210 -9.56 -23.06 10.94
CA GLU A 210 -10.05 -23.74 12.15
C GLU A 210 -8.94 -23.98 13.18
N GLU A 211 -7.68 -24.10 12.72
CA GLU A 211 -6.53 -24.45 13.57
C GLU A 211 -5.69 -23.23 13.98
N LYS A 212 -5.74 -22.14 13.20
CA LYS A 212 -4.86 -20.97 13.41
C LYS A 212 -5.61 -19.66 13.23
N PRO A 213 -5.28 -18.63 14.04
CA PRO A 213 -5.78 -17.28 13.82
C PRO A 213 -5.24 -16.72 12.50
N SER A 214 -5.76 -15.57 12.07
CA SER A 214 -5.19 -14.83 10.94
C SER A 214 -3.77 -14.37 11.28
N LEU A 215 -2.78 -15.01 10.66
CA LEU A 215 -1.35 -14.71 10.79
C LEU A 215 -0.84 -14.12 9.47
N LEU A 216 -0.39 -12.87 9.51
CA LEU A 216 -0.03 -12.10 8.34
C LEU A 216 1.43 -12.31 7.91
N THR A 217 1.71 -12.15 6.62
CA THR A 217 3.08 -11.91 6.16
C THR A 217 3.49 -10.49 6.52
N PHE A 218 4.80 -10.21 6.47
CA PHE A 218 5.29 -8.84 6.64
C PHE A 218 4.76 -7.89 5.55
N ASP A 219 4.66 -8.35 4.30
CA ASP A 219 4.10 -7.58 3.18
C ASP A 219 2.61 -7.24 3.41
N GLU A 220 1.83 -8.14 4.04
CA GLU A 220 0.44 -7.86 4.42
C GLU A 220 0.37 -6.82 5.55
N VAL A 221 1.29 -6.86 6.51
CA VAL A 221 1.41 -5.82 7.55
C VAL A 221 1.76 -4.47 6.94
N GLU A 222 2.74 -4.42 6.03
CA GLU A 222 3.10 -3.20 5.28
C GLU A 222 1.89 -2.65 4.51
N THR A 223 1.12 -3.52 3.85
CA THR A 223 -0.11 -3.13 3.15
C THR A 223 -1.13 -2.47 4.09
N ILE A 224 -1.34 -3.01 5.30
CA ILE A 224 -2.26 -2.40 6.27
C ILE A 224 -1.76 -1.01 6.71
N PHE A 225 -0.47 -0.87 7.00
CA PHE A 225 0.12 0.41 7.37
C PHE A 225 -0.02 1.44 6.26
N HIS A 226 0.18 1.02 5.00
CA HIS A 226 -0.02 1.83 3.81
C HIS A 226 -1.47 2.35 3.72
N GLU A 227 -2.46 1.44 3.71
CA GLU A 227 -3.88 1.81 3.61
C GLU A 227 -4.33 2.65 4.81
N PHE A 228 -3.77 2.36 5.98
CA PHE A 228 -4.04 3.17 7.17
C PHE A 228 -3.46 4.58 7.08
N GLY A 229 -2.33 4.77 6.39
CA GLY A 229 -1.79 6.10 6.09
C GLY A 229 -2.75 6.94 5.24
N HIS A 230 -3.37 6.34 4.22
CA HIS A 230 -4.47 6.98 3.48
C HIS A 230 -5.67 7.26 4.37
N ALA A 231 -6.03 6.32 5.24
CA ALA A 231 -7.15 6.49 6.17
C ALA A 231 -6.90 7.64 7.15
N LEU A 232 -5.69 7.75 7.71
CA LEU A 232 -5.30 8.88 8.57
C LEU A 232 -5.40 10.21 7.83
N HIS A 233 -4.93 10.29 6.58
CA HIS A 233 -5.10 11.48 5.75
C HIS A 233 -6.57 11.87 5.60
N GLY A 234 -7.46 10.88 5.41
CA GLY A 234 -8.91 11.10 5.36
C GLY A 234 -9.50 11.55 6.69
N MET A 235 -9.23 10.81 7.76
CA MET A 235 -9.78 11.07 9.10
C MET A 235 -9.35 12.40 9.68
N LEU A 236 -8.08 12.80 9.45
CA LEU A 236 -7.49 14.04 9.93
C LEU A 236 -7.75 15.24 9.01
N SER A 237 -8.48 15.06 7.90
CA SER A 237 -8.84 16.17 7.01
C SER A 237 -9.61 17.24 7.76
N SER A 238 -9.23 18.52 7.54
CA SER A 238 -9.87 19.71 8.10
C SER A 238 -9.92 20.81 7.05
N VAL A 239 -10.80 20.63 6.06
CA VAL A 239 -10.96 21.53 4.91
C VAL A 239 -12.37 22.12 4.88
N THR A 240 -12.51 23.28 4.23
CA THR A 240 -13.82 23.92 4.02
C THR A 240 -14.62 23.19 2.95
N TYR A 241 -13.96 22.84 1.85
CA TYR A 241 -14.60 22.23 0.68
C TYR A 241 -14.32 20.74 0.65
N SER A 242 -15.36 19.93 0.74
CA SER A 242 -15.24 18.46 0.74
C SER A 242 -14.54 17.89 -0.50
N SER A 243 -14.62 18.58 -1.64
CA SER A 243 -13.90 18.23 -2.86
C SER A 243 -12.37 18.40 -2.79
N LEU A 244 -11.86 18.93 -1.67
CA LEU A 244 -10.43 19.07 -1.38
C LEU A 244 -10.00 18.21 -0.17
N ALA A 245 -10.91 17.41 0.37
CA ALA A 245 -10.58 16.44 1.41
C ALA A 245 -9.85 15.24 0.80
N SER A 246 -9.00 14.58 1.60
CA SER A 246 -8.38 13.33 1.16
C SER A 246 -9.42 12.26 0.78
N PRO A 247 -9.16 11.48 -0.30
CA PRO A 247 -7.96 11.43 -1.13
C PRO A 247 -7.96 12.39 -2.34
N ASP A 248 -8.87 13.39 -2.40
CA ASP A 248 -9.02 14.32 -3.54
C ASP A 248 -7.92 15.39 -3.54
N VAL A 249 -6.68 14.95 -3.54
CA VAL A 249 -5.45 15.74 -3.64
C VAL A 249 -4.75 15.51 -4.98
N TYR A 250 -3.64 16.20 -5.24
CA TYR A 250 -2.83 15.93 -6.43
C TYR A 250 -2.33 14.48 -6.41
N TRP A 251 -2.42 13.79 -7.54
CA TRP A 251 -2.07 12.38 -7.65
C TRP A 251 -0.62 12.05 -7.33
N ASP A 252 0.27 12.99 -7.57
CA ASP A 252 1.68 12.88 -7.21
C ASP A 252 1.98 13.27 -5.76
N PHE A 253 0.93 13.50 -4.96
CA PHE A 253 1.00 13.67 -3.51
C PHE A 253 0.28 12.55 -2.73
N VAL A 254 -0.70 11.89 -3.36
CA VAL A 254 -1.65 11.01 -2.67
C VAL A 254 -0.99 9.89 -1.88
N GLU A 255 0.16 9.37 -2.36
CA GLU A 255 0.90 8.28 -1.71
C GLU A 255 1.85 8.75 -0.58
N LEU A 256 2.01 10.07 -0.36
CA LEU A 256 2.90 10.55 0.70
C LEU A 256 2.48 10.07 2.09
N PRO A 257 1.21 10.18 2.51
CA PRO A 257 0.77 9.73 3.84
C PRO A 257 0.86 8.22 4.02
N SER A 258 0.55 7.43 2.98
CA SER A 258 0.61 5.98 3.01
C SER A 258 2.06 5.49 3.13
N GLN A 259 2.96 5.98 2.30
CA GLN A 259 4.37 5.59 2.30
C GLN A 259 5.13 6.06 3.56
N ILE A 260 4.73 7.18 4.16
CA ILE A 260 5.30 7.59 5.48
C ILE A 260 4.93 6.56 6.55
N MET A 261 3.72 6.03 6.53
CA MET A 261 3.32 5.04 7.54
C MET A 261 4.08 3.72 7.41
N GLU A 262 4.44 3.29 6.20
CA GLU A 262 5.29 2.10 5.96
C GLU A 262 6.64 2.21 6.69
N ASN A 263 7.23 3.42 6.76
CA ASN A 263 8.54 3.63 7.38
C ASN A 263 8.57 3.23 8.87
N TRP A 264 7.44 3.32 9.57
CA TRP A 264 7.36 2.94 10.99
C TRP A 264 7.62 1.44 11.21
N LEU A 265 7.40 0.60 10.20
CA LEU A 265 7.71 -0.84 10.28
C LEU A 265 9.22 -1.15 10.27
N GLY A 266 10.05 -0.18 9.91
CA GLY A 266 11.50 -0.24 10.06
C GLY A 266 12.00 0.05 11.48
N GLU A 267 11.14 0.55 12.38
CA GLU A 267 11.52 0.96 13.72
C GLU A 267 11.19 -0.13 14.74
N LYS A 268 12.22 -0.49 15.55
CA LYS A 268 12.10 -1.51 16.60
C LYS A 268 10.98 -1.18 17.58
N GLU A 269 10.90 0.07 18.01
CA GLU A 269 9.91 0.57 18.95
C GLU A 269 8.49 0.37 18.44
N THR A 270 8.28 0.50 17.15
CA THR A 270 6.97 0.25 16.51
C THR A 270 6.63 -1.22 16.51
N LEU A 271 7.54 -2.08 16.07
CA LEU A 271 7.32 -3.53 16.06
C LEU A 271 7.05 -4.08 17.46
N GLN A 272 7.73 -3.57 18.49
CA GLN A 272 7.50 -3.96 19.88
C GLN A 272 6.10 -3.60 20.42
N LEU A 273 5.37 -2.69 19.78
CA LEU A 273 4.00 -2.38 20.19
C LEU A 273 3.03 -3.54 19.91
N PHE A 274 3.30 -4.38 18.89
CA PHE A 274 2.33 -5.36 18.43
C PHE A 274 2.90 -6.71 17.99
N ALA A 275 4.18 -6.80 17.61
CA ALA A 275 4.76 -8.02 17.09
C ALA A 275 5.05 -9.02 18.23
N LYS A 276 4.01 -9.77 18.62
CA LYS A 276 4.06 -10.77 19.69
C LYS A 276 3.67 -12.14 19.13
N HIS A 277 4.40 -13.16 19.53
CA HIS A 277 4.10 -14.54 19.15
C HIS A 277 2.68 -14.92 19.59
N TYR A 278 1.88 -15.44 18.66
CA TYR A 278 0.43 -15.62 18.87
C TYR A 278 0.10 -16.64 19.98
N GLU A 279 0.99 -17.61 20.27
CA GLU A 279 0.83 -18.60 21.33
C GLU A 279 1.53 -18.17 22.63
N THR A 280 2.83 -17.82 22.57
CA THR A 280 3.64 -17.58 23.78
C THR A 280 3.52 -16.15 24.29
N GLN A 281 3.05 -15.20 23.45
CA GLN A 281 2.98 -13.76 23.73
C GLN A 281 4.36 -13.10 23.93
N GLU A 282 5.43 -13.80 23.59
CA GLU A 282 6.77 -13.24 23.58
C GLU A 282 6.93 -12.21 22.47
N ASP A 283 7.67 -11.16 22.74
CA ASP A 283 7.98 -10.13 21.74
C ASP A 283 8.84 -10.72 20.62
N ILE A 284 8.73 -10.15 19.41
CA ILE A 284 9.58 -10.53 18.28
C ILE A 284 11.06 -10.36 18.66
N PRO A 285 11.91 -11.37 18.41
CA PRO A 285 13.34 -11.30 18.71
C PRO A 285 14.05 -10.17 17.93
N ASP A 286 14.99 -9.50 18.58
CA ASP A 286 15.80 -8.44 17.96
C ASP A 286 16.50 -8.92 16.68
N GLU A 287 16.94 -10.19 16.64
CA GLU A 287 17.57 -10.78 15.47
C GLU A 287 16.63 -10.77 14.25
N LEU A 288 15.35 -11.08 14.44
CA LEU A 288 14.36 -11.03 13.35
C LEU A 288 14.10 -9.59 12.90
N ILE A 289 14.08 -8.62 13.83
CA ILE A 289 13.96 -7.18 13.48
C ILE A 289 15.13 -6.74 12.61
N GLU A 290 16.34 -7.11 12.95
CA GLU A 290 17.53 -6.77 12.14
C GLU A 290 17.51 -7.47 10.76
N LYS A 291 17.03 -8.71 10.68
CA LYS A 291 16.83 -9.40 9.39
C LYS A 291 15.77 -8.70 8.53
N ILE A 292 14.66 -8.22 9.11
CA ILE A 292 13.67 -7.39 8.40
C ILE A 292 14.35 -6.18 7.80
N LYS A 293 15.05 -5.37 8.61
CA LYS A 293 15.75 -4.16 8.16
C LYS A 293 16.75 -4.44 7.04
N ALA A 294 17.60 -5.46 7.21
CA ALA A 294 18.60 -5.84 6.22
C ALA A 294 17.97 -6.27 4.89
N SER A 295 16.81 -6.93 4.93
CA SER A 295 16.11 -7.42 3.74
C SER A 295 15.31 -6.34 2.99
N GLN A 296 14.98 -5.22 3.62
CA GLN A 296 14.20 -4.15 3.00
C GLN A 296 14.89 -3.50 1.79
N ALA A 297 16.21 -3.48 1.75
CA ALA A 297 16.98 -2.93 0.64
C ALA A 297 17.23 -3.95 -0.51
N PHE A 298 16.78 -5.19 -0.37
CA PHE A 298 17.03 -6.25 -1.34
C PHE A 298 16.21 -6.05 -2.63
N ASN A 299 16.86 -6.10 -3.79
CA ASN A 299 16.25 -5.93 -5.13
C ASN A 299 15.40 -4.64 -5.26
N LYS A 300 15.89 -3.52 -4.72
CA LYS A 300 15.26 -2.19 -4.83
C LYS A 300 15.88 -1.33 -5.95
N GLY A 301 16.87 -1.85 -6.68
CA GLY A 301 17.54 -1.20 -7.80
C GLY A 301 16.71 -1.09 -9.08
#